data_a181d2380f1afac534f8eb0612bec507
#
_entry.id   a181d2380f1afac534f8eb0612bec507
#
_cell.length_a   1.000
_cell.length_b   1.000
_cell.length_c   1.000
_cell.angle_alpha   90.00
_cell.angle_beta   90.00
_cell.angle_gamma   90.00
#
_symmetry.space_group_name_H-M   'P 1'
#
loop_
_entity.id
_entity.type
_entity.pdbx_description
1 polymer ?
#
loop_
_entity_poly.entity_id
_entity_poly.type
_entity_poly.pdbx_seq_one_letter_code
_entity_poly.pdbx_strand_id
1 'polypeptide(L)'
;MTTPVVSIAYHSGYGHTAVLAEAVRTGAADAGAEVHLINVDEITDEQWETLDRSDAIVFGSPTYMGTASGAFHVFAEASSKRWFGQDWKDKLAAGFTNSGSKSGDKLHTLQFFQILAGQHGMHWINLGLHPGWNSSEASEHDLNRLGVFAGAAAQTNVDEGPDAVHKADIATAEHLGRRVTETARTFALGRAAA
;
A
#
# COMPACT_ATOMS: atom_id res chain seq x y z
N MET A 1 6.38 24.35 -5.21
CA MET A 1 5.44 23.21 -4.97
C MET A 1 6.04 22.37 -3.88
N THR A 2 5.29 22.03 -2.84
CA THR A 2 5.77 21.17 -1.75
C THR A 2 5.91 19.73 -2.27
N THR A 3 7.04 19.09 -1.99
CA THR A 3 7.25 17.67 -2.26
C THR A 3 6.40 16.85 -1.32
N PRO A 4 5.48 15.99 -1.80
CA PRO A 4 4.71 15.12 -0.91
C PRO A 4 5.60 14.13 -0.17
N VAL A 5 5.30 13.84 1.08
CA VAL A 5 5.95 12.80 1.88
C VAL A 5 5.06 11.56 1.91
N VAL A 6 5.55 10.44 1.41
CA VAL A 6 4.83 9.16 1.34
C VAL A 6 5.59 8.11 2.15
N SER A 7 4.97 7.58 3.20
CA SER A 7 5.51 6.45 3.93
C SER A 7 4.82 5.15 3.54
N ILE A 8 5.59 4.07 3.46
CA ILE A 8 5.12 2.74 3.14
C ILE A 8 5.37 1.86 4.36
N ALA A 9 4.32 1.63 5.16
CA ALA A 9 4.35 0.77 6.33
C ALA A 9 3.99 -0.66 5.90
N TYR A 10 4.98 -1.58 5.96
CA TYR A 10 4.77 -2.93 5.44
C TYR A 10 5.41 -4.02 6.27
N HIS A 11 4.82 -5.24 6.18
CA HIS A 11 5.43 -6.49 6.63
C HIS A 11 5.68 -7.41 5.44
N SER A 12 6.73 -8.23 5.52
CA SER A 12 7.03 -9.25 4.50
C SER A 12 7.71 -10.46 5.12
N GLY A 13 6.98 -11.58 5.24
CA GLY A 13 7.52 -12.81 5.84
C GLY A 13 8.49 -13.57 4.93
N TYR A 14 8.24 -13.58 3.61
CA TYR A 14 9.01 -14.35 2.61
C TYR A 14 9.61 -13.48 1.50
N GLY A 15 9.60 -12.17 1.65
CA GLY A 15 10.20 -11.24 0.69
C GLY A 15 9.28 -10.76 -0.43
N HIS A 16 8.22 -11.49 -0.80
CA HIS A 16 7.32 -11.11 -1.91
C HIS A 16 6.66 -9.74 -1.70
N THR A 17 6.16 -9.48 -0.49
CA THR A 17 5.53 -8.18 -0.17
C THR A 17 6.56 -7.05 -0.14
N ALA A 18 7.81 -7.34 0.22
CA ALA A 18 8.90 -6.36 0.15
C ALA A 18 9.18 -5.91 -1.29
N VAL A 19 9.11 -6.81 -2.27
CA VAL A 19 9.21 -6.46 -3.71
C VAL A 19 8.12 -5.46 -4.09
N LEU A 20 6.88 -5.67 -3.64
CA LEU A 20 5.79 -4.73 -3.89
C LEU A 20 5.99 -3.39 -3.17
N ALA A 21 6.51 -3.40 -1.94
CA ALA A 21 6.84 -2.18 -1.21
C ALA A 21 7.87 -1.34 -1.96
N GLU A 22 8.91 -1.97 -2.50
CA GLU A 22 9.90 -1.32 -3.37
C GLU A 22 9.29 -0.79 -4.67
N ALA A 23 8.35 -1.52 -5.27
CA ALA A 23 7.64 -1.07 -6.46
C ALA A 23 6.79 0.18 -6.17
N VAL A 24 6.03 0.18 -5.06
CA VAL A 24 5.27 1.36 -4.61
C VAL A 24 6.21 2.54 -4.36
N ARG A 25 7.38 2.31 -3.70
CA ARG A 25 8.42 3.32 -3.48
C ARG A 25 8.91 3.91 -4.81
N THR A 26 9.22 3.06 -5.77
CA THR A 26 9.69 3.48 -7.10
C THR A 26 8.65 4.36 -7.78
N GLY A 27 7.41 3.92 -7.87
CA GLY A 27 6.33 4.69 -8.49
C GLY A 27 6.05 6.03 -7.79
N ALA A 28 6.15 6.09 -6.46
CA ALA A 28 6.00 7.32 -5.69
C ALA A 28 7.18 8.28 -5.89
N ALA A 29 8.42 7.77 -5.87
CA ALA A 29 9.63 8.57 -6.09
C ALA A 29 9.68 9.13 -7.52
N ASP A 30 9.36 8.32 -8.53
CA ASP A 30 9.28 8.76 -9.93
C ASP A 30 8.23 9.86 -10.14
N ALA A 31 7.17 9.86 -9.33
CA ALA A 31 6.18 10.93 -9.30
C ALA A 31 6.62 12.15 -8.47
N GLY A 32 7.82 12.12 -7.87
CA GLY A 32 8.44 13.25 -7.16
C GLY A 32 8.04 13.36 -5.68
N ALA A 33 7.78 12.24 -4.99
CA ALA A 33 7.61 12.20 -3.55
C ALA A 33 8.96 11.98 -2.83
N GLU A 34 9.05 12.47 -1.59
CA GLU A 34 9.96 11.94 -0.58
C GLU A 34 9.35 10.65 -0.05
N VAL A 35 10.10 9.53 -0.06
CA VAL A 35 9.53 8.22 0.26
C VAL A 35 10.32 7.52 1.36
N HIS A 36 9.59 6.99 2.34
CA HIS A 36 10.13 6.20 3.44
C HIS A 36 9.56 4.79 3.43
N LEU A 37 10.43 3.77 3.40
CA LEU A 37 10.07 2.37 3.62
C LEU A 37 10.23 2.03 5.10
N ILE A 38 9.16 1.53 5.72
CA ILE A 38 9.10 1.20 7.13
C ILE A 38 8.62 -0.24 7.28
N ASN A 39 9.54 -1.14 7.64
CA ASN A 39 9.17 -2.49 8.05
C ASN A 39 8.55 -2.41 9.45
N VAL A 40 7.32 -2.92 9.60
CA VAL A 40 6.56 -2.80 10.85
C VAL A 40 6.93 -3.83 11.91
N ASP A 41 7.78 -4.82 11.59
CA ASP A 41 8.21 -5.83 12.57
C ASP A 41 9.00 -5.21 13.74
N GLU A 42 9.82 -4.21 13.45
CA GLU A 42 10.70 -3.57 14.42
C GLU A 42 10.64 -2.03 14.25
N ILE A 43 9.44 -1.48 14.34
CA ILE A 43 9.23 -0.04 14.15
C ILE A 43 9.79 0.77 15.32
N THR A 44 10.66 1.74 15.01
CA THR A 44 11.27 2.65 15.98
C THR A 44 10.42 3.90 16.22
N ASP A 45 10.72 4.64 17.31
CA ASP A 45 10.05 5.91 17.61
C ASP A 45 10.24 6.93 16.47
N GLU A 46 11.43 6.99 15.86
CA GLU A 46 11.71 7.88 14.73
C GLU A 46 10.85 7.51 13.50
N GLN A 47 10.62 6.23 13.26
CA GLN A 47 9.75 5.75 12.17
C GLN A 47 8.28 6.07 12.44
N TRP A 48 7.84 6.00 13.70
CA TRP A 48 6.52 6.50 14.08
C TRP A 48 6.36 7.99 13.80
N GLU A 49 7.36 8.83 14.18
CA GLU A 49 7.37 10.25 13.86
C GLU A 49 7.38 10.50 12.35
N THR A 50 8.03 9.62 11.58
CA THR A 50 8.01 9.70 10.11
C THR A 50 6.61 9.45 9.56
N LEU A 51 5.88 8.46 10.08
CA LEU A 51 4.47 8.25 9.74
C LEU A 51 3.60 9.46 10.12
N ASP A 52 3.85 10.04 11.29
CA ASP A 52 3.08 11.18 11.80
C ASP A 52 3.24 12.44 10.94
N ARG A 53 4.40 12.67 10.30
CA ARG A 53 4.64 13.81 9.40
C ARG A 53 4.32 13.55 7.92
N SER A 54 3.98 12.31 7.52
CA SER A 54 3.67 11.96 6.13
C SER A 54 2.34 12.55 5.66
N ASP A 55 2.27 12.90 4.37
CA ASP A 55 1.01 13.27 3.70
C ASP A 55 0.15 12.05 3.37
N ALA A 56 0.81 10.91 3.10
CA ALA A 56 0.17 9.65 2.79
C ALA A 56 0.90 8.47 3.44
N ILE A 57 0.13 7.46 3.88
CA ILE A 57 0.66 6.19 4.39
C ILE A 57 0.09 5.05 3.54
N VAL A 58 0.98 4.28 2.91
CA VAL A 58 0.60 3.09 2.14
C VAL A 58 0.84 1.85 3.00
N PHE A 59 -0.23 1.09 3.26
CA PHE A 59 -0.18 -0.12 4.06
C PHE A 59 0.12 -1.35 3.19
N GLY A 60 1.05 -2.20 3.62
CA GLY A 60 1.45 -3.39 2.90
C GLY A 60 1.58 -4.61 3.80
N SER A 61 0.91 -5.71 3.46
CA SER A 61 1.07 -6.98 4.17
C SER A 61 0.80 -8.15 3.24
N PRO A 62 1.45 -9.32 3.45
CA PRO A 62 0.95 -10.54 2.84
C PRO A 62 -0.44 -10.87 3.41
N THR A 63 -1.25 -11.56 2.61
CA THR A 63 -2.51 -12.16 3.12
C THR A 63 -2.18 -13.54 3.68
N TYR A 64 -2.21 -13.68 5.00
CA TYR A 64 -2.05 -14.94 5.73
C TYR A 64 -3.34 -15.32 6.41
N MET A 65 -3.81 -16.56 6.20
CA MET A 65 -5.07 -17.06 6.75
C MET A 65 -6.26 -16.11 6.54
N GLY A 66 -6.30 -15.49 5.34
CA GLY A 66 -7.42 -14.65 4.91
C GLY A 66 -7.37 -13.19 5.35
N THR A 67 -6.32 -12.72 6.04
CA THR A 67 -6.20 -11.32 6.50
C THR A 67 -4.74 -10.85 6.47
N ALA A 68 -4.47 -9.63 6.92
CA ALA A 68 -3.11 -9.14 7.11
C ALA A 68 -2.33 -10.03 8.09
N SER A 69 -1.01 -10.06 7.98
CA SER A 69 -0.14 -10.84 8.86
C SER A 69 -0.27 -10.42 10.34
N GLY A 70 0.08 -11.33 11.26
CA GLY A 70 0.10 -11.04 12.69
C GLY A 70 0.98 -9.83 13.05
N ALA A 71 2.15 -9.69 12.43
CA ALA A 71 3.03 -8.53 12.61
C ALA A 71 2.34 -7.21 12.22
N PHE A 72 1.61 -7.20 11.10
CA PHE A 72 0.85 -6.01 10.71
C PHE A 72 -0.31 -5.71 11.64
N HIS A 73 -0.98 -6.73 12.21
CA HIS A 73 -2.01 -6.51 13.24
C HIS A 73 -1.40 -5.90 14.52
N VAL A 74 -0.21 -6.34 14.95
CA VAL A 74 0.50 -5.75 16.09
C VAL A 74 0.82 -4.26 15.83
N PHE A 75 1.30 -3.92 14.64
CA PHE A 75 1.50 -2.53 14.23
C PHE A 75 0.18 -1.72 14.27
N ALA A 76 -0.90 -2.27 13.73
CA ALA A 76 -2.21 -1.62 13.73
C ALA A 76 -2.71 -1.37 15.16
N GLU A 77 -2.55 -2.32 16.07
CA GLU A 77 -2.89 -2.16 17.48
C GLU A 77 -2.00 -1.10 18.16
N ALA A 78 -0.69 -1.10 17.89
CA ALA A 78 0.24 -0.11 18.43
C ALA A 78 -0.04 1.33 17.94
N SER A 79 -0.66 1.49 16.75
CA SER A 79 -1.07 2.80 16.24
C SER A 79 -2.20 3.46 17.03
N SER A 80 -2.80 2.77 18.01
CA SER A 80 -3.89 3.29 18.84
C SER A 80 -3.56 4.60 19.56
N LYS A 81 -2.29 4.87 19.88
CA LYS A 81 -1.84 6.16 20.45
C LYS A 81 -2.07 7.31 19.46
N ARG A 82 -1.77 7.08 18.17
CA ARG A 82 -1.99 8.03 17.08
C ARG A 82 -3.48 8.24 16.79
N TRP A 83 -4.25 7.14 16.89
CA TRP A 83 -5.70 7.21 16.80
C TRP A 83 -6.30 8.11 17.88
N PHE A 84 -5.86 7.99 19.12
CA PHE A 84 -6.35 8.79 20.24
C PHE A 84 -5.99 10.28 20.06
N GLY A 85 -4.77 10.58 19.56
CA GLY A 85 -4.32 11.94 19.23
C GLY A 85 -4.91 12.51 17.94
N GLN A 86 -5.56 11.68 17.11
CA GLN A 86 -5.98 12.01 15.75
C GLN A 86 -4.81 12.46 14.84
N ASP A 87 -3.61 11.93 15.07
CA ASP A 87 -2.37 12.37 14.41
C ASP A 87 -2.36 12.08 12.90
N TRP A 88 -3.17 11.08 12.47
CA TRP A 88 -3.28 10.69 11.05
C TRP A 88 -4.57 11.18 10.39
N LYS A 89 -5.40 11.95 11.11
CA LYS A 89 -6.64 12.49 10.54
C LYS A 89 -6.35 13.32 9.29
N ASP A 90 -7.20 13.14 8.27
CA ASP A 90 -7.13 13.81 6.98
C ASP A 90 -5.86 13.52 6.14
N LYS A 91 -5.00 12.57 6.56
CA LYS A 91 -3.96 12.02 5.68
C LYS A 91 -4.57 11.09 4.63
N LEU A 92 -3.80 10.79 3.61
CA LEU A 92 -4.17 9.83 2.58
C LEU A 92 -3.70 8.43 2.97
N ALA A 93 -4.48 7.41 2.61
CA ALA A 93 -4.12 6.00 2.79
C ALA A 93 -4.36 5.19 1.52
N ALA A 94 -3.53 4.20 1.28
CA ALA A 94 -3.69 3.19 0.23
C ALA A 94 -3.19 1.85 0.74
N GLY A 95 -3.31 0.77 -0.06
CA GLY A 95 -2.80 -0.51 0.39
C GLY A 95 -2.44 -1.46 -0.74
N PHE A 96 -1.57 -2.42 -0.40
CA PHE A 96 -1.20 -3.52 -1.28
C PHE A 96 -1.01 -4.83 -0.51
N THR A 97 -1.17 -5.96 -1.22
CA THR A 97 -1.02 -7.29 -0.62
C THR A 97 -0.53 -8.33 -1.62
N ASN A 98 0.04 -9.41 -1.11
CA ASN A 98 0.42 -10.60 -1.88
C ASN A 98 -0.10 -11.88 -1.19
N SER A 99 -0.41 -12.90 -1.97
CA SER A 99 -0.62 -14.27 -1.47
C SER A 99 -0.38 -15.31 -2.56
N GLY A 100 -0.21 -16.58 -2.18
CA GLY A 100 0.05 -17.70 -3.09
C GLY A 100 -1.09 -18.02 -4.05
N SER A 101 -2.34 -17.87 -3.64
CA SER A 101 -3.50 -18.13 -4.50
C SER A 101 -3.94 -16.89 -5.26
N LYS A 102 -4.50 -17.04 -6.47
CA LYS A 102 -4.95 -15.89 -7.29
C LYS A 102 -5.99 -15.02 -6.59
N SER A 103 -7.04 -15.61 -6.02
CA SER A 103 -8.00 -14.90 -5.16
C SER A 103 -7.40 -14.70 -3.77
N GLY A 104 -7.19 -15.80 -3.01
CA GLY A 104 -6.48 -15.87 -1.74
C GLY A 104 -6.98 -14.91 -0.67
N ASP A 105 -8.25 -14.50 -0.76
CA ASP A 105 -8.89 -13.55 0.16
C ASP A 105 -8.14 -12.21 0.33
N LYS A 106 -7.37 -11.83 -0.70
CA LYS A 106 -6.63 -10.57 -0.74
C LYS A 106 -7.50 -9.33 -0.47
N LEU A 107 -8.77 -9.40 -0.93
CA LEU A 107 -9.71 -8.32 -0.69
C LEU A 107 -9.92 -8.06 0.80
N HIS A 108 -9.96 -9.10 1.62
CA HIS A 108 -10.16 -8.94 3.06
C HIS A 108 -8.97 -8.23 3.73
N THR A 109 -7.74 -8.50 3.30
CA THR A 109 -6.56 -7.74 3.76
C THR A 109 -6.67 -6.25 3.40
N LEU A 110 -7.08 -5.94 2.16
CA LEU A 110 -7.28 -4.55 1.74
C LEU A 110 -8.45 -3.87 2.48
N GLN A 111 -9.53 -4.60 2.75
CA GLN A 111 -10.64 -4.11 3.58
C GLN A 111 -10.21 -3.84 5.03
N PHE A 112 -9.36 -4.68 5.60
CA PHE A 112 -8.77 -4.41 6.91
C PHE A 112 -8.00 -3.09 6.91
N PHE A 113 -7.18 -2.81 5.88
CA PHE A 113 -6.49 -1.53 5.75
C PHE A 113 -7.45 -0.35 5.59
N GLN A 114 -8.53 -0.52 4.80
CA GLN A 114 -9.57 0.52 4.65
C GLN A 114 -10.24 0.85 5.99
N ILE A 115 -10.54 -0.18 6.80
CA ILE A 115 -11.12 0.01 8.12
C ILE A 115 -10.13 0.69 9.06
N LEU A 116 -8.85 0.27 9.05
CA LEU A 116 -7.78 0.92 9.83
C LEU A 116 -7.64 2.39 9.45
N ALA A 117 -7.60 2.71 8.16
CA ALA A 117 -7.57 4.08 7.66
C ALA A 117 -8.80 4.87 8.11
N GLY A 118 -9.99 4.27 8.04
CA GLY A 118 -11.23 4.87 8.53
C GLY A 118 -11.23 5.17 10.03
N GLN A 119 -10.68 4.25 10.84
CA GLN A 119 -10.49 4.47 12.29
C GLN A 119 -9.61 5.70 12.56
N HIS A 120 -8.55 5.88 11.77
CA HIS A 120 -7.65 7.05 11.87
C HIS A 120 -8.17 8.32 11.19
N GLY A 121 -9.37 8.28 10.58
CA GLY A 121 -9.92 9.44 9.86
C GLY A 121 -9.19 9.79 8.56
N MET A 122 -8.52 8.80 7.94
CA MET A 122 -7.77 8.97 6.70
C MET A 122 -8.67 8.82 5.47
N HIS A 123 -8.25 9.38 4.34
CA HIS A 123 -8.91 9.24 3.04
C HIS A 123 -8.30 8.09 2.24
N TRP A 124 -9.11 7.10 1.86
CA TRP A 124 -8.64 5.95 1.11
C TRP A 124 -8.50 6.23 -0.38
N ILE A 125 -7.35 5.87 -0.95
CA ILE A 125 -7.06 5.92 -2.38
C ILE A 125 -7.13 4.49 -2.93
N ASN A 126 -8.06 4.25 -3.84
CA ASN A 126 -8.17 2.99 -4.56
C ASN A 126 -7.17 2.91 -5.73
N LEU A 127 -7.06 1.73 -6.37
CA LEU A 127 -6.10 1.51 -7.45
C LEU A 127 -6.34 2.36 -8.70
N GLY A 128 -7.60 2.65 -9.04
CA GLY A 128 -7.95 3.51 -10.18
C GLY A 128 -7.62 2.93 -11.55
N LEU A 129 -7.50 1.61 -11.68
CA LEU A 129 -7.31 0.88 -12.93
C LEU A 129 -8.50 -0.02 -13.23
N HIS A 130 -8.79 -0.21 -14.52
CA HIS A 130 -9.62 -1.31 -14.98
C HIS A 130 -8.91 -2.66 -14.76
N PRO A 131 -9.65 -3.79 -14.70
CA PRO A 131 -9.03 -5.10 -14.63
C PRO A 131 -8.35 -5.39 -15.97
N GLY A 132 -7.08 -5.79 -15.94
CA GLY A 132 -6.29 -5.97 -17.14
C GLY A 132 -6.63 -7.25 -17.90
N TRP A 133 -6.71 -8.38 -17.22
CA TRP A 133 -6.88 -9.70 -17.83
C TRP A 133 -8.35 -10.18 -17.74
N ASN A 134 -9.26 -9.47 -18.41
CA ASN A 134 -10.70 -9.72 -18.33
C ASN A 134 -11.40 -9.87 -19.69
N SER A 135 -10.65 -9.98 -20.78
CA SER A 135 -11.17 -10.26 -22.12
C SER A 135 -10.31 -11.29 -22.84
N SER A 136 -10.81 -11.85 -23.94
CA SER A 136 -10.08 -12.84 -24.75
C SER A 136 -8.83 -12.29 -25.43
N GLU A 137 -8.74 -10.98 -25.58
CA GLU A 137 -7.59 -10.27 -26.19
C GLU A 137 -6.61 -9.72 -25.17
N ALA A 138 -6.96 -9.75 -23.87
CA ALA A 138 -6.12 -9.33 -22.77
C ALA A 138 -5.18 -10.44 -22.31
N SER A 139 -4.17 -10.09 -21.50
CA SER A 139 -3.16 -11.03 -21.06
C SER A 139 -2.82 -10.90 -19.57
N GLU A 140 -2.14 -11.91 -19.03
CA GLU A 140 -1.61 -11.88 -17.67
C GLU A 140 -0.51 -10.81 -17.47
N HIS A 141 -0.04 -10.18 -18.54
CA HIS A 141 0.97 -9.13 -18.51
C HIS A 141 0.38 -7.72 -18.39
N ASP A 142 -0.94 -7.60 -18.41
CA ASP A 142 -1.63 -6.31 -18.25
C ASP A 142 -1.67 -5.85 -16.79
N LEU A 143 -1.70 -4.54 -16.57
CA LEU A 143 -1.84 -3.97 -15.24
C LEU A 143 -3.15 -4.44 -14.58
N ASN A 144 -3.12 -4.61 -13.26
CA ASN A 144 -4.26 -5.11 -12.51
C ASN A 144 -4.83 -6.43 -13.04
N ARG A 145 -3.95 -7.35 -13.46
CA ARG A 145 -4.32 -8.67 -14.00
C ARG A 145 -5.19 -9.51 -13.07
N LEU A 146 -5.15 -9.24 -11.77
CA LEU A 146 -5.96 -9.93 -10.76
C LEU A 146 -7.34 -9.29 -10.54
N GLY A 147 -7.61 -8.14 -11.15
CA GLY A 147 -8.92 -7.48 -11.08
C GLY A 147 -9.27 -6.96 -9.68
N VAL A 148 -8.32 -6.48 -8.91
CA VAL A 148 -8.53 -5.94 -7.57
C VAL A 148 -8.59 -4.41 -7.63
N PHE A 149 -9.64 -3.82 -7.07
CA PHE A 149 -9.87 -2.37 -7.16
C PHE A 149 -9.52 -1.62 -5.87
N ALA A 150 -9.62 -2.30 -4.73
CA ALA A 150 -9.41 -1.66 -3.42
C ALA A 150 -7.97 -1.21 -3.18
N GLY A 151 -6.99 -1.80 -3.87
CA GLY A 151 -5.56 -1.50 -3.78
C GLY A 151 -4.79 -2.36 -4.77
N ALA A 152 -3.46 -2.39 -4.70
CA ALA A 152 -2.65 -3.27 -5.52
C ALA A 152 -2.57 -4.69 -4.93
N ALA A 153 -2.66 -5.70 -5.78
CA ALA A 153 -2.56 -7.09 -5.36
C ALA A 153 -1.61 -7.87 -6.26
N ALA A 154 -0.84 -8.78 -5.68
CA ALA A 154 0.03 -9.70 -6.39
C ALA A 154 -0.25 -11.16 -6.02
N GLN A 155 0.12 -12.06 -6.93
CA GLN A 155 0.14 -13.50 -6.68
C GLN A 155 1.54 -14.03 -6.98
N THR A 156 2.11 -14.75 -6.02
CA THR A 156 3.39 -15.42 -6.16
C THR A 156 3.29 -16.81 -5.53
N ASN A 157 3.75 -17.84 -6.22
CA ASN A 157 3.73 -19.21 -5.69
C ASN A 157 4.50 -19.30 -4.39
N VAL A 158 4.02 -20.12 -3.46
CA VAL A 158 4.54 -20.17 -2.07
C VAL A 158 5.93 -20.82 -1.97
N ASP A 159 6.32 -21.58 -2.97
CA ASP A 159 7.59 -22.30 -3.10
C ASP A 159 8.63 -21.56 -3.97
N GLU A 160 8.30 -20.37 -4.45
CA GLU A 160 9.19 -19.51 -5.23
C GLU A 160 9.71 -18.33 -4.42
N GLY A 161 10.86 -17.80 -4.81
CA GLY A 161 11.49 -16.64 -4.16
C GLY A 161 10.89 -15.28 -4.58
N PRO A 162 11.39 -14.18 -4.00
CA PRO A 162 10.92 -12.82 -4.30
C PRO A 162 11.07 -12.42 -5.77
N ASP A 163 12.01 -13.00 -6.49
CA ASP A 163 12.27 -12.78 -7.93
C ASP A 163 11.16 -13.34 -8.84
N ALA A 164 10.31 -14.22 -8.30
CA ALA A 164 9.15 -14.77 -9.01
C ALA A 164 7.90 -13.86 -8.98
N VAL A 165 7.93 -12.72 -8.28
CA VAL A 165 6.81 -11.77 -8.31
C VAL A 165 6.57 -11.31 -9.74
N HIS A 166 5.33 -11.47 -10.22
CA HIS A 166 4.99 -11.22 -11.61
C HIS A 166 5.17 -9.75 -11.98
N LYS A 167 5.79 -9.48 -13.14
CA LYS A 167 6.12 -8.12 -13.59
C LYS A 167 4.91 -7.19 -13.70
N ALA A 168 3.74 -7.69 -14.10
CA ALA A 168 2.51 -6.91 -14.14
C ALA A 168 2.01 -6.51 -12.74
N ASP A 169 2.24 -7.37 -11.73
CA ASP A 169 1.88 -7.06 -10.35
C ASP A 169 2.84 -6.01 -9.77
N ILE A 170 4.14 -6.08 -10.10
CA ILE A 170 5.14 -5.04 -9.77
C ILE A 170 4.73 -3.71 -10.40
N ALA A 171 4.46 -3.69 -11.71
CA ALA A 171 4.04 -2.47 -12.41
C ALA A 171 2.70 -1.91 -11.88
N THR A 172 1.79 -2.78 -11.41
CA THR A 172 0.55 -2.37 -10.74
C THR A 172 0.83 -1.70 -9.39
N ALA A 173 1.80 -2.19 -8.63
CA ALA A 173 2.22 -1.57 -7.37
C ALA A 173 2.94 -0.23 -7.60
N GLU A 174 3.78 -0.11 -8.65
CA GLU A 174 4.37 1.16 -9.08
C GLU A 174 3.30 2.19 -9.45
N HIS A 175 2.27 1.77 -10.19
CA HIS A 175 1.12 2.63 -10.50
C HIS A 175 0.43 3.14 -9.23
N LEU A 176 0.23 2.29 -8.22
CA LEU A 176 -0.36 2.71 -6.93
C LEU A 176 0.49 3.80 -6.28
N GLY A 177 1.81 3.63 -6.21
CA GLY A 177 2.73 4.62 -5.65
C GLY A 177 2.65 5.98 -6.35
N ARG A 178 2.65 5.99 -7.69
CA ARG A 178 2.46 7.20 -8.51
C ARG A 178 1.12 7.87 -8.21
N ARG A 179 0.03 7.11 -8.22
CA ARG A 179 -1.32 7.62 -7.97
C ARG A 179 -1.45 8.24 -6.58
N VAL A 180 -0.90 7.62 -5.54
CA VAL A 180 -0.88 8.17 -4.17
C VAL A 180 -0.17 9.51 -4.14
N THR A 181 1.01 9.62 -4.76
CA THR A 181 1.80 10.86 -4.81
C THR A 181 1.08 11.98 -5.55
N GLU A 182 0.47 11.69 -6.69
CA GLU A 182 -0.30 12.67 -7.48
C GLU A 182 -1.52 13.17 -6.69
N THR A 183 -2.20 12.27 -5.97
CA THR A 183 -3.32 12.62 -5.11
C THR A 183 -2.87 13.47 -3.92
N ALA A 184 -1.77 13.10 -3.26
CA ALA A 184 -1.19 13.87 -2.16
C ALA A 184 -0.83 15.30 -2.58
N ARG A 185 -0.25 15.45 -3.77
CA ARG A 185 0.04 16.78 -4.34
C ARG A 185 -1.22 17.60 -4.56
N THR A 186 -2.29 16.99 -5.07
CA THR A 186 -3.59 17.67 -5.28
C THR A 186 -4.20 18.12 -3.96
N PHE A 187 -4.17 17.29 -2.92
CA PHE A 187 -4.63 17.64 -1.58
C PHE A 187 -3.82 18.77 -0.96
N ALA A 188 -2.49 18.73 -1.08
CA ALA A 188 -1.60 19.79 -0.57
C ALA A 188 -1.89 21.15 -1.24
N LEU A 189 -2.11 21.17 -2.56
CA LEU A 189 -2.49 22.37 -3.30
C LEU A 189 -3.88 22.90 -2.85
N GLY A 190 -4.84 22.01 -2.66
CA GLY A 190 -6.18 22.40 -2.18
C GLY A 190 -6.14 23.00 -0.78
N ARG A 191 -5.37 22.41 0.14
CA ARG A 191 -5.19 22.96 1.50
C ARG A 191 -4.49 24.31 1.52
N ALA A 192 -3.53 24.53 0.61
CA ALA A 192 -2.83 25.82 0.50
C ALA A 192 -3.69 26.94 -0.09
N ALA A 193 -4.80 26.60 -0.76
CA ALA A 193 -5.74 27.54 -1.38
C ALA A 193 -6.97 27.85 -0.49
N ALA A 194 -7.16 27.12 0.60
CA ALA A 194 -8.26 27.28 1.56
C ALA A 194 -7.86 28.22 2.70
#